data_d41f6149a649a1b3ef628c14c7c1e69c
#
_entry.id   d41f6149a649a1b3ef628c14c7c1e69c
#
_cell.length_a   1.000
_cell.length_b   1.000
_cell.length_c   1.000
_cell.angle_alpha   90.00
_cell.angle_beta   90.00
_cell.angle_gamma   90.00
#
_symmetry.space_group_name_H-M   'P 1'
#
loop_
_entity.id
_entity.type
_entity.pdbx_description
1 polymer ?
#
loop_
_entity_poly.entity_id
_entity_poly.type
_entity_poly.pdbx_seq_one_letter_code
_entity_poly.pdbx_strand_id
1 'polypeptide(L)'
;MRGGIADLSLRELAAAMGTSHRMLLYHFGSREGLLTAVAQAVEEAQRAVVSEWGITSANSRRLWQHFSDPRLWPAERLFFELYAHALLGRPGTEGFLDHAIEPWVSALTPAFVREAGLDEATARAEARLAVAVTRGLLLDLLATGDRVAVTEAFERYLHHADPDSLTAGQSGQASPPA
;
A
#
# COMPACT_ATOMS: atom_id res chain seq x y z
N MET A 1 16.17 -16.08 13.75
CA MET A 1 16.65 -15.76 12.41
C MET A 1 16.01 -14.46 11.96
N ARG A 2 16.80 -13.36 11.85
CA ARG A 2 16.32 -12.03 11.44
C ARG A 2 16.75 -11.75 9.99
N GLY A 3 16.49 -12.67 9.08
CA GLY A 3 16.82 -12.50 7.67
C GLY A 3 15.55 -12.61 6.84
N GLY A 4 15.09 -11.49 6.24
CA GLY A 4 14.02 -11.51 5.25
C GLY A 4 14.51 -12.00 3.89
N ILE A 5 13.59 -12.08 2.91
CA ILE A 5 13.94 -12.38 1.49
C ILE A 5 15.02 -11.41 0.98
N ALA A 6 15.01 -10.17 1.47
CA ALA A 6 16.01 -9.15 1.16
C ALA A 6 17.45 -9.49 1.59
N ASP A 7 17.65 -10.42 2.52
CA ASP A 7 19.01 -10.81 2.98
C ASP A 7 19.58 -12.04 2.23
N LEU A 8 18.74 -12.74 1.45
CA LEU A 8 19.16 -13.93 0.70
C LEU A 8 19.98 -13.56 -0.55
N SER A 9 21.06 -14.28 -0.76
CA SER A 9 21.82 -14.19 -2.02
C SER A 9 21.01 -14.76 -3.19
N LEU A 10 21.33 -14.36 -4.42
CA LEU A 10 20.72 -14.94 -5.63
C LEU A 10 20.89 -16.47 -5.73
N ARG A 11 21.97 -17.03 -5.16
CA ARG A 11 22.18 -18.48 -5.14
C ARG A 11 21.21 -19.18 -4.18
N GLU A 12 21.00 -18.60 -3.01
CA GLU A 12 20.03 -19.12 -2.03
C GLU A 12 18.60 -18.99 -2.56
N LEU A 13 18.27 -17.87 -3.20
CA LEU A 13 16.97 -17.68 -3.86
C LEU A 13 16.78 -18.72 -5.00
N ALA A 14 17.79 -18.94 -5.84
CA ALA A 14 17.72 -19.93 -6.90
C ALA A 14 17.49 -21.34 -6.35
N ALA A 15 18.21 -21.71 -5.29
CA ALA A 15 18.03 -23.01 -4.63
C ALA A 15 16.64 -23.18 -4.06
N ALA A 16 16.10 -22.14 -3.37
CA ALA A 16 14.75 -22.15 -2.80
C ALA A 16 13.67 -22.26 -3.88
N MET A 17 13.89 -21.67 -5.06
CA MET A 17 12.96 -21.70 -6.20
C MET A 17 13.12 -22.91 -7.12
N GLY A 18 14.07 -23.82 -6.84
CA GLY A 18 14.33 -25.00 -7.68
C GLY A 18 14.89 -24.66 -9.06
N THR A 19 15.60 -23.53 -9.19
CA THR A 19 16.17 -23.05 -10.46
C THR A 19 17.67 -22.78 -10.31
N SER A 20 18.33 -22.33 -11.37
CA SER A 20 19.76 -21.99 -11.34
C SER A 20 19.97 -20.48 -11.21
N HIS A 21 21.05 -20.08 -10.54
CA HIS A 21 21.51 -18.69 -10.47
C HIS A 21 21.62 -18.03 -11.87
N ARG A 22 22.07 -18.82 -12.88
CA ARG A 22 22.18 -18.34 -14.27
C ARG A 22 20.80 -18.01 -14.86
N MET A 23 19.78 -18.81 -14.56
CA MET A 23 18.40 -18.55 -15.02
C MET A 23 17.81 -17.32 -14.36
N LEU A 24 18.04 -17.10 -13.06
CA LEU A 24 17.59 -15.87 -12.41
C LEU A 24 18.26 -14.63 -13.00
N LEU A 25 19.59 -14.67 -13.25
CA LEU A 25 20.27 -13.56 -13.92
C LEU A 25 19.78 -13.34 -15.35
N TYR A 26 19.47 -14.40 -16.08
CA TYR A 26 18.94 -14.29 -17.44
C TYR A 26 17.57 -13.59 -17.47
N HIS A 27 16.67 -13.91 -16.53
CA HIS A 27 15.31 -13.35 -16.51
C HIS A 27 15.22 -11.99 -15.82
N PHE A 28 16.00 -11.76 -14.76
CA PHE A 28 15.84 -10.57 -13.90
C PHE A 28 17.05 -9.63 -13.93
N GLY A 29 18.13 -10.00 -14.62
CA GLY A 29 19.35 -9.20 -14.78
C GLY A 29 20.20 -9.11 -13.52
N SER A 30 19.58 -8.87 -12.36
CA SER A 30 20.26 -8.71 -11.07
C SER A 30 19.41 -9.28 -9.92
N ARG A 31 19.98 -9.30 -8.71
CA ARG A 31 19.23 -9.61 -7.48
C ARG A 31 18.16 -8.55 -7.22
N GLU A 32 18.51 -7.30 -7.37
CA GLU A 32 17.61 -6.16 -7.21
C GLU A 32 16.45 -6.22 -8.22
N GLY A 33 16.73 -6.58 -9.47
CA GLY A 33 15.69 -6.81 -10.50
C GLY A 33 14.73 -7.94 -10.13
N LEU A 34 15.24 -9.05 -9.56
CA LEU A 34 14.39 -10.12 -9.03
C LEU A 34 13.50 -9.61 -7.87
N LEU A 35 14.09 -8.91 -6.89
CA LEU A 35 13.34 -8.38 -5.75
C LEU A 35 12.30 -7.36 -6.18
N THR A 36 12.61 -6.52 -7.16
CA THR A 36 11.67 -5.58 -7.78
C THR A 36 10.49 -6.33 -8.42
N ALA A 37 10.74 -7.40 -9.17
CA ALA A 37 9.68 -8.20 -9.77
C ALA A 37 8.80 -8.89 -8.71
N VAL A 38 9.40 -9.38 -7.62
CA VAL A 38 8.66 -9.96 -6.48
C VAL A 38 7.77 -8.91 -5.82
N ALA A 39 8.29 -7.72 -5.53
CA ALA A 39 7.51 -6.65 -4.92
C ALA A 39 6.34 -6.21 -5.84
N GLN A 40 6.58 -6.08 -7.14
CA GLN A 40 5.54 -5.75 -8.11
C GLN A 40 4.44 -6.82 -8.18
N ALA A 41 4.79 -8.10 -8.13
CA ALA A 41 3.81 -9.19 -8.11
C ALA A 41 2.96 -9.18 -6.83
N VAL A 42 3.56 -8.86 -5.66
CA VAL A 42 2.81 -8.70 -4.40
C VAL A 42 1.86 -7.51 -4.49
N GLU A 43 2.32 -6.36 -4.97
CA GLU A 43 1.51 -5.16 -5.17
C GLU A 43 0.31 -5.43 -6.11
N GLU A 44 0.54 -6.18 -7.20
CA GLU A 44 -0.53 -6.57 -8.12
C GLU A 44 -1.58 -7.47 -7.45
N ALA A 45 -1.15 -8.46 -6.70
CA ALA A 45 -2.05 -9.32 -5.93
C ALA A 45 -2.87 -8.54 -4.90
N GLN A 46 -2.25 -7.57 -4.20
CA GLN A 46 -2.96 -6.71 -3.25
C GLN A 46 -3.97 -5.78 -3.95
N ARG A 47 -3.64 -5.21 -5.11
CA ARG A 47 -4.60 -4.42 -5.91
C ARG A 47 -5.79 -5.25 -6.37
N ALA A 48 -5.57 -6.51 -6.74
CA ALA A 48 -6.67 -7.41 -7.11
C ALA A 48 -7.66 -7.60 -5.94
N VAL A 49 -7.16 -7.77 -4.71
CA VAL A 49 -8.00 -7.86 -3.50
C VAL A 49 -8.83 -6.58 -3.30
N VAL A 50 -8.23 -5.40 -3.48
CA VAL A 50 -8.96 -4.12 -3.37
C VAL A 50 -10.03 -3.98 -4.43
N SER A 51 -9.72 -4.36 -5.67
CA SER A 51 -10.69 -4.32 -6.78
C SER A 51 -11.87 -5.28 -6.57
N GLU A 52 -11.62 -6.43 -5.95
CA GLU A 52 -12.66 -7.41 -5.62
C GLU A 52 -13.57 -6.95 -4.48
N TRP A 53 -12.99 -6.41 -3.40
CA TRP A 53 -13.77 -6.08 -2.19
C TRP A 53 -14.44 -4.70 -2.25
N GLY A 54 -13.89 -3.75 -3.03
CA GLY A 54 -14.34 -2.35 -3.05
C GLY A 54 -13.88 -1.56 -1.82
N ILE A 55 -14.38 -0.31 -1.69
CA ILE A 55 -13.91 0.68 -0.70
C ILE A 55 -14.98 1.15 0.29
N THR A 56 -16.11 0.43 0.44
CA THR A 56 -17.05 0.75 1.52
C THR A 56 -16.33 0.80 2.86
N SER A 57 -16.84 1.55 3.84
CA SER A 57 -16.20 1.68 5.16
C SER A 57 -15.93 0.32 5.82
N ALA A 58 -16.83 -0.67 5.64
CA ALA A 58 -16.65 -2.03 6.14
C ALA A 58 -15.50 -2.76 5.42
N ASN A 59 -15.43 -2.63 4.08
CA ASN A 59 -14.38 -3.25 3.28
C ASN A 59 -13.04 -2.58 3.51
N SER A 60 -12.99 -1.25 3.69
CA SER A 60 -11.76 -0.53 4.03
C SER A 60 -11.16 -1.01 5.35
N ARG A 61 -11.98 -1.28 6.37
CA ARG A 61 -11.52 -1.91 7.62
C ARG A 61 -10.97 -3.31 7.40
N ARG A 62 -11.64 -4.11 6.57
CA ARG A 62 -11.19 -5.46 6.21
C ARG A 62 -9.87 -5.43 5.43
N LEU A 63 -9.73 -4.49 4.49
CA LEU A 63 -8.50 -4.26 3.75
C LEU A 63 -7.36 -3.86 4.69
N TRP A 64 -7.62 -2.93 5.64
CA TRP A 64 -6.63 -2.55 6.64
C TRP A 64 -6.18 -3.73 7.51
N GLN A 65 -7.12 -4.58 7.97
CA GLN A 65 -6.79 -5.79 8.70
C GLN A 65 -5.91 -6.75 7.87
N HIS A 66 -6.17 -6.86 6.58
CA HIS A 66 -5.37 -7.65 5.65
C HIS A 66 -3.96 -7.07 5.50
N PHE A 67 -3.82 -5.80 5.13
CA PHE A 67 -2.51 -5.17 4.88
C PHE A 67 -1.66 -5.04 6.16
N SER A 68 -2.28 -4.83 7.31
CA SER A 68 -1.59 -4.75 8.61
C SER A 68 -1.24 -6.10 9.23
N ASP A 69 -1.54 -7.23 8.56
CA ASP A 69 -1.24 -8.57 9.06
C ASP A 69 0.28 -8.78 9.16
N PRO A 70 0.80 -9.23 10.32
CA PRO A 70 2.23 -9.50 10.49
C PRO A 70 2.83 -10.47 9.46
N ARG A 71 2.02 -11.33 8.86
CA ARG A 71 2.47 -12.25 7.79
C ARG A 71 2.89 -11.51 6.51
N LEU A 72 2.36 -10.31 6.26
CA LEU A 72 2.72 -9.48 5.10
C LEU A 72 3.89 -8.54 5.37
N TRP A 73 4.30 -8.32 6.62
CA TRP A 73 5.38 -7.39 6.97
C TRP A 73 6.70 -7.61 6.23
N PRO A 74 7.15 -8.85 5.95
CA PRO A 74 8.36 -9.03 5.15
C PRO A 74 8.24 -8.48 3.73
N ALA A 75 7.07 -8.62 3.11
CA ALA A 75 6.81 -8.08 1.77
C ALA A 75 6.70 -6.55 1.79
N GLU A 76 6.02 -5.99 2.79
CA GLU A 76 5.90 -4.55 2.98
C GLU A 76 7.27 -3.88 3.23
N ARG A 77 8.14 -4.51 4.05
CA ARG A 77 9.51 -4.03 4.25
C ARG A 77 10.32 -4.03 2.97
N LEU A 78 10.22 -5.10 2.18
CA LEU A 78 10.87 -5.19 0.87
C LEU A 78 10.38 -4.06 -0.05
N PHE A 79 9.06 -3.80 -0.09
CA PHE A 79 8.48 -2.71 -0.86
C PHE A 79 9.09 -1.37 -0.47
N PHE A 80 9.11 -1.01 0.83
CA PHE A 80 9.64 0.27 1.29
C PHE A 80 11.16 0.40 1.11
N GLU A 81 11.92 -0.70 1.22
CA GLU A 81 13.34 -0.72 0.90
C GLU A 81 13.58 -0.39 -0.58
N LEU A 82 12.88 -1.07 -1.48
CA LEU A 82 12.98 -0.82 -2.92
C LEU A 82 12.48 0.58 -3.29
N TYR A 83 11.41 1.05 -2.65
CA TYR A 83 10.90 2.41 -2.84
C TYR A 83 11.95 3.45 -2.50
N ALA A 84 12.62 3.30 -1.34
CA ALA A 84 13.70 4.20 -0.93
C ALA A 84 14.91 4.11 -1.89
N HIS A 85 15.28 2.91 -2.33
CA HIS A 85 16.35 2.72 -3.30
C HIS A 85 16.02 3.37 -4.65
N ALA A 86 14.79 3.22 -5.13
CA ALA A 86 14.34 3.81 -6.39
C ALA A 86 14.32 5.35 -6.34
N LEU A 87 13.90 5.95 -5.22
CA LEU A 87 13.97 7.40 -5.00
C LEU A 87 15.42 7.93 -5.05
N LEU A 88 16.39 7.10 -4.68
CA LEU A 88 17.81 7.43 -4.72
C LEU A 88 18.48 7.06 -6.07
N GLY A 89 17.72 6.56 -7.04
CA GLY A 89 18.24 6.14 -8.35
C GLY A 89 19.23 4.98 -8.27
N ARG A 90 19.04 4.06 -7.33
CA ARG A 90 19.92 2.88 -7.19
C ARG A 90 19.71 1.92 -8.36
N PRO A 91 20.82 1.32 -8.90
CA PRO A 91 20.73 0.33 -9.97
C PRO A 91 19.81 -0.86 -9.60
N GLY A 92 19.05 -1.36 -10.58
CA GLY A 92 18.15 -2.51 -10.41
C GLY A 92 16.75 -2.13 -9.90
N THR A 93 16.47 -0.84 -9.72
CA THR A 93 15.14 -0.34 -9.34
C THR A 93 14.48 0.49 -10.45
N GLU A 94 15.00 0.41 -11.66
CA GLU A 94 14.49 1.12 -12.83
C GLU A 94 13.00 0.79 -13.06
N GLY A 95 12.17 1.82 -13.25
CA GLY A 95 10.73 1.67 -13.47
C GLY A 95 9.92 1.26 -12.23
N PHE A 96 10.54 1.02 -11.07
CA PHE A 96 9.79 0.64 -9.85
C PHE A 96 8.78 1.72 -9.44
N LEU A 97 9.17 3.00 -9.48
CA LEU A 97 8.30 4.11 -9.07
C LEU A 97 7.10 4.30 -10.03
N ASP A 98 7.23 3.94 -11.30
CA ASP A 98 6.14 4.02 -12.27
C ASP A 98 4.96 3.10 -11.90
N HIS A 99 5.27 2.01 -11.19
CA HIS A 99 4.31 1.02 -10.73
C HIS A 99 3.90 1.19 -9.26
N ALA A 100 4.56 2.09 -8.53
CA ALA A 100 4.37 2.22 -7.09
C ALA A 100 3.08 2.97 -6.70
N ILE A 101 2.67 4.02 -7.40
CA ILE A 101 1.53 4.87 -7.02
C ILE A 101 0.40 4.79 -8.03
N GLU A 102 0.69 5.03 -9.31
CA GLU A 102 -0.33 5.22 -10.33
C GLU A 102 -1.26 4.02 -10.54
N PRO A 103 -0.79 2.77 -10.53
CA PRO A 103 -1.67 1.61 -10.63
C PRO A 103 -2.67 1.49 -9.48
N TRP A 104 -2.30 1.94 -8.27
CA TRP A 104 -3.20 1.99 -7.13
C TRP A 104 -4.26 3.08 -7.27
N VAL A 105 -3.86 4.28 -7.68
CA VAL A 105 -4.79 5.38 -7.92
C VAL A 105 -5.79 4.98 -9.00
N SER A 106 -5.32 4.40 -10.10
CA SER A 106 -6.18 3.93 -11.20
C SER A 106 -7.13 2.80 -10.77
N ALA A 107 -6.70 1.90 -9.89
CA ALA A 107 -7.54 0.81 -9.38
C ALA A 107 -8.65 1.31 -8.42
N LEU A 108 -8.35 2.33 -7.60
CA LEU A 108 -9.27 2.86 -6.61
C LEU A 108 -10.26 3.89 -7.18
N THR A 109 -9.86 4.69 -8.16
CA THR A 109 -10.69 5.78 -8.72
C THR A 109 -12.10 5.33 -9.12
N PRO A 110 -12.31 4.20 -9.85
CA PRO A 110 -13.66 3.76 -10.21
C PRO A 110 -14.54 3.43 -8.99
N ALA A 111 -13.94 2.97 -7.90
CA ALA A 111 -14.68 2.69 -6.68
C ALA A 111 -15.16 3.98 -6.01
N PHE A 112 -14.33 5.03 -5.92
CA PHE A 112 -14.75 6.34 -5.42
C PHE A 112 -15.83 6.98 -6.28
N VAL A 113 -15.75 6.89 -7.60
CA VAL A 113 -16.83 7.36 -8.50
C VAL A 113 -18.14 6.63 -8.20
N ARG A 114 -18.10 5.30 -8.10
CA ARG A 114 -19.29 4.47 -7.96
C ARG A 114 -19.91 4.51 -6.56
N GLU A 115 -19.07 4.44 -5.53
CA GLU A 115 -19.51 4.22 -4.15
C GLU A 115 -19.70 5.54 -3.38
N ALA A 116 -18.89 6.58 -3.69
CA ALA A 116 -19.01 7.90 -3.08
C ALA A 116 -19.70 8.95 -3.99
N GLY A 117 -20.01 8.59 -5.25
CA GLY A 117 -20.68 9.49 -6.18
C GLY A 117 -19.84 10.68 -6.62
N LEU A 118 -18.50 10.58 -6.54
CA LEU A 118 -17.59 11.67 -6.86
C LEU A 118 -17.38 11.79 -8.38
N ASP A 119 -17.09 13.01 -8.85
CA ASP A 119 -16.55 13.18 -10.19
C ASP A 119 -15.15 12.55 -10.30
N GLU A 120 -14.72 12.25 -11.53
CA GLU A 120 -13.47 11.51 -11.77
C GLU A 120 -12.23 12.21 -11.21
N ALA A 121 -12.15 13.56 -11.30
CA ALA A 121 -11.00 14.32 -10.82
C ALA A 121 -10.91 14.27 -9.30
N THR A 122 -12.04 14.47 -8.61
CA THR A 122 -12.14 14.36 -7.15
C THR A 122 -11.88 12.91 -6.69
N ALA A 123 -12.49 11.91 -7.35
CA ALA A 123 -12.28 10.50 -7.05
C ALA A 123 -10.81 10.09 -7.17
N ARG A 124 -10.10 10.62 -8.17
CA ARG A 124 -8.67 10.39 -8.36
C ARG A 124 -7.82 11.02 -7.24
N ALA A 125 -8.19 12.21 -6.77
CA ALA A 125 -7.52 12.86 -5.64
C ALA A 125 -7.74 12.06 -4.33
N GLU A 126 -8.96 11.61 -4.07
CA GLU A 126 -9.29 10.76 -2.92
C GLU A 126 -8.58 9.40 -2.99
N ALA A 127 -8.52 8.77 -4.15
CA ALA A 127 -7.75 7.55 -4.36
C ALA A 127 -6.26 7.75 -4.01
N ARG A 128 -5.66 8.86 -4.43
CA ARG A 128 -4.27 9.19 -4.10
C ARG A 128 -4.08 9.44 -2.62
N LEU A 129 -5.02 10.13 -1.97
CA LEU A 129 -5.00 10.38 -0.53
C LEU A 129 -5.09 9.04 0.24
N ALA A 130 -6.01 8.17 -0.14
CA ALA A 130 -6.16 6.84 0.47
C ALA A 130 -4.87 6.02 0.39
N VAL A 131 -4.22 6.00 -0.78
CA VAL A 131 -2.91 5.33 -0.98
C VAL A 131 -1.85 5.96 -0.07
N ALA A 132 -1.76 7.28 -0.02
CA ALA A 132 -0.76 7.98 0.77
C ALA A 132 -0.92 7.72 2.27
N VAL A 133 -2.16 7.79 2.80
CA VAL A 133 -2.47 7.51 4.20
C VAL A 133 -2.16 6.06 4.54
N THR A 134 -2.66 5.10 3.75
CA THR A 134 -2.44 3.67 4.01
C THR A 134 -0.95 3.34 4.04
N ARG A 135 -0.16 3.84 3.10
CA ARG A 135 1.29 3.62 3.08
C ARG A 135 2.02 4.29 4.22
N GLY A 136 1.63 5.52 4.59
CA GLY A 136 2.18 6.19 5.76
C GLY A 136 1.94 5.40 7.04
N LEU A 137 0.72 4.89 7.24
CA LEU A 137 0.37 4.07 8.40
C LEU A 137 1.05 2.70 8.39
N LEU A 138 1.24 2.06 7.23
CA LEU A 138 2.02 0.82 7.12
C LEU A 138 3.49 1.06 7.45
N LEU A 139 4.08 2.16 7.01
CA LEU A 139 5.46 2.51 7.34
C LEU A 139 5.63 2.74 8.85
N ASP A 140 4.69 3.46 9.48
CA ASP A 140 4.65 3.66 10.93
C ASP A 140 4.50 2.30 11.66
N LEU A 141 3.58 1.45 11.23
CA LEU A 141 3.41 0.10 11.77
C LEU A 141 4.69 -0.73 11.71
N LEU A 142 5.41 -0.70 10.59
CA LEU A 142 6.67 -1.43 10.43
C LEU A 142 7.80 -0.87 11.29
N ALA A 143 7.78 0.44 11.58
CA ALA A 143 8.76 1.11 12.40
C ALA A 143 8.52 0.88 13.90
N THR A 144 7.26 0.97 14.34
CA THR A 144 6.88 0.94 15.76
C THR A 144 6.43 -0.44 16.25
N GLY A 145 5.81 -1.23 15.38
CA GLY A 145 5.12 -2.46 15.75
C GLY A 145 3.79 -2.23 16.50
N ASP A 146 3.39 -0.97 16.72
CA ASP A 146 2.17 -0.60 17.46
C ASP A 146 0.93 -0.66 16.56
N ARG A 147 0.44 -1.89 16.37
CA ARG A 147 -0.74 -2.13 15.55
C ARG A 147 -2.01 -1.47 16.13
N VAL A 148 -2.09 -1.29 17.43
CA VAL A 148 -3.27 -0.70 18.07
C VAL A 148 -3.35 0.78 17.72
N ALA A 149 -2.30 1.54 18.02
CA ALA A 149 -2.26 2.98 17.74
C ALA A 149 -2.42 3.29 16.25
N VAL A 150 -1.78 2.51 15.38
CA VAL A 150 -1.87 2.73 13.93
C VAL A 150 -3.26 2.36 13.38
N THR A 151 -3.93 1.35 13.96
CA THR A 151 -5.32 1.02 13.59
C THR A 151 -6.29 2.12 14.06
N GLU A 152 -6.10 2.69 15.24
CA GLU A 152 -6.88 3.84 15.69
C GLU A 152 -6.72 5.05 14.76
N ALA A 153 -5.50 5.31 14.28
CA ALA A 153 -5.24 6.38 13.31
C ALA A 153 -5.96 6.11 11.98
N PHE A 154 -5.98 4.86 11.51
CA PHE A 154 -6.74 4.47 10.31
C PHE A 154 -8.25 4.66 10.49
N GLU A 155 -8.82 4.29 11.64
CA GLU A 155 -10.24 4.52 11.93
C GLU A 155 -10.61 6.00 11.95
N ARG A 156 -9.72 6.86 12.47
CA ARG A 156 -9.91 8.32 12.40
C ARG A 156 -9.89 8.83 10.96
N TYR A 157 -8.99 8.32 10.13
CA TYR A 157 -8.97 8.66 8.71
C TYR A 157 -10.28 8.29 8.03
N LEU A 158 -10.80 7.07 8.24
CA LEU A 158 -12.08 6.63 7.68
C LEU A 158 -13.24 7.52 8.15
N HIS A 159 -13.25 7.90 9.42
CA HIS A 159 -14.29 8.79 9.96
C HIS A 159 -14.26 10.17 9.31
N HIS A 160 -13.08 10.74 9.05
CA HIS A 160 -12.96 12.03 8.36
C HIS A 160 -13.27 11.95 6.86
N ALA A 161 -13.07 10.79 6.24
CA ALA A 161 -13.40 10.54 4.84
C ALA A 161 -14.90 10.26 4.62
N ASP A 162 -15.69 10.02 5.68
CA ASP A 162 -17.12 9.76 5.60
C ASP A 162 -17.88 11.11 5.43
N PRO A 163 -18.60 11.33 4.30
CA PRO A 163 -19.32 12.57 4.04
C PRO A 163 -20.34 12.94 5.14
N ASP A 164 -20.94 11.95 5.79
CA ASP A 164 -21.94 12.18 6.83
C ASP A 164 -21.32 12.71 8.14
N SER A 165 -20.02 12.46 8.37
CA SER A 165 -19.32 12.97 9.55
C SER A 165 -19.00 14.46 9.48
N LEU A 166 -18.86 15.03 8.27
CA LEU A 166 -18.55 16.44 8.04
C LEU A 166 -19.77 17.34 8.27
N THR A 167 -21.00 16.84 8.12
CA THR A 167 -22.23 17.59 8.32
C THR A 167 -22.65 17.67 9.78
N ALA A 168 -22.30 16.71 10.61
CA ALA A 168 -22.63 16.69 12.05
C ALA A 168 -21.85 17.76 12.87
N GLY A 169 -20.67 18.17 12.42
CA GLY A 169 -19.85 19.19 13.09
C GLY A 169 -20.31 20.64 12.89
N GLN A 170 -21.11 20.92 11.85
CA GLN A 170 -21.54 22.30 11.53
C GLN A 170 -22.85 22.68 12.18
N SER A 171 -23.62 21.73 12.72
CA SER A 171 -24.93 22.00 13.34
C SER A 171 -24.85 22.47 14.81
N GLY A 172 -23.65 22.52 15.39
CA GLY A 172 -23.45 22.85 16.81
C GLY A 172 -23.07 24.32 17.12
N GLN A 173 -22.94 25.19 16.12
CA GLN A 173 -22.42 26.54 16.32
C GLN A 173 -23.35 27.59 15.73
N ALA A 174 -24.60 27.72 16.27
CA ALA A 174 -25.45 28.89 16.05
C ALA A 174 -26.42 29.04 17.19
N SER A 175 -26.03 29.71 18.27
CA SER A 175 -26.91 30.53 19.08
C SER A 175 -26.08 31.60 19.78
N PRO A 176 -26.14 32.87 19.39
CA PRO A 176 -25.65 33.96 20.23
C PRO A 176 -26.64 34.20 21.39
N PRO A 177 -26.14 34.57 22.59
CA PRO A 177 -27.00 34.95 23.70
C PRO A 177 -27.66 36.31 23.41
N ALA A 178 -28.91 36.40 23.84
CA ALA A 178 -29.70 37.62 23.87
C ALA A 178 -29.17 38.59 24.93
#